data_c8cb14e98dd1bc87cc7df6290c5a7061
#
_entry.id   c8cb14e98dd1bc87cc7df6290c5a7061
#
_cell.length_a   1.000
_cell.length_b   1.000
_cell.length_c   1.000
_cell.angle_alpha   90.00
_cell.angle_beta   90.00
_cell.angle_gamma   90.00
#
_symmetry.space_group_name_H-M   'P 1'
#
loop_
_entity.id
_entity.type
_entity.pdbx_description
1 polymer ?
#
loop_
_entity_poly.entity_id
_entity_poly.type
_entity_poly.pdbx_seq_one_letter_code
_entity_poly.pdbx_strand_id
1 'polypeptide(L)'
;MEVRYFKGYSYNLNREMEFKVYGHRGKPVLFIPCQAGRFYDFENFHMDDVFRPYIDAGEVMVFSIDTIDNETWADHGGNPRARIEQHERWFNYIVDEMVPQIRHLAGERNWCQMPIMPFGCSMGAMHAANLFFRRPDLFDSVLALSGVYDSFDSFGDYMDDLVYRNSPCDYMRNFPTVHPYMELFNKADKFIMCCGQGAWEGDLLASTLELQGILESKGIHPIVDIWGYDVAHDWVWWEKQWTYFLQMTLGNP
;
A
#
# COMPACT_ATOMS: atom_id res chain seq x y z
N MET A 1 17.76 15.92 3.46
CA MET A 1 16.89 14.82 3.94
C MET A 1 17.69 13.90 4.88
N GLU A 2 17.17 13.61 6.07
CA GLU A 2 17.71 12.63 7.00
C GLU A 2 17.30 11.23 6.57
N VAL A 3 18.22 10.25 6.61
CA VAL A 3 17.94 8.83 6.32
C VAL A 3 18.43 7.98 7.48
N ARG A 4 17.56 7.11 8.00
CA ARG A 4 17.89 6.20 9.11
C ARG A 4 17.53 4.78 8.73
N TYR A 5 18.44 3.85 9.00
CA TYR A 5 18.25 2.42 8.79
C TYR A 5 17.95 1.72 10.12
N PHE A 6 17.02 0.78 10.06
CA PHE A 6 16.62 -0.03 11.19
C PHE A 6 16.59 -1.51 10.81
N LYS A 7 16.97 -2.33 11.77
CA LYS A 7 16.87 -3.77 11.70
C LYS A 7 16.43 -4.30 13.05
N GLY A 8 15.41 -5.14 13.07
CA GLY A 8 14.85 -5.67 14.30
C GLY A 8 14.20 -7.04 14.10
N TYR A 9 14.11 -7.80 15.19
CA TYR A 9 13.45 -9.08 15.18
C TYR A 9 11.93 -8.91 15.21
N SER A 10 11.26 -9.53 14.22
CA SER A 10 9.81 -9.62 14.18
C SER A 10 9.33 -10.90 14.85
N TYR A 11 8.48 -10.78 15.84
CA TYR A 11 7.88 -11.94 16.51
C TYR A 11 6.75 -12.56 15.67
N ASN A 12 6.06 -11.79 14.83
CA ASN A 12 5.06 -12.30 13.92
C ASN A 12 5.70 -13.17 12.82
N LEU A 13 6.83 -12.73 12.28
CA LEU A 13 7.52 -13.42 11.18
C LEU A 13 8.63 -14.37 11.65
N ASN A 14 8.99 -14.34 12.94
CA ASN A 14 10.06 -15.14 13.53
C ASN A 14 11.41 -14.98 12.79
N ARG A 15 11.73 -13.73 12.39
CA ARG A 15 12.96 -13.37 11.66
C ARG A 15 13.32 -11.91 11.88
N GLU A 16 14.53 -11.54 11.48
CA GLU A 16 14.91 -10.14 11.38
C GLU A 16 14.23 -9.50 10.16
N MET A 17 13.67 -8.30 10.37
CA MET A 17 13.11 -7.45 9.33
C MET A 17 13.85 -6.12 9.29
N GLU A 18 13.88 -5.51 8.12
CA GLU A 18 14.63 -4.30 7.84
C GLU A 18 13.72 -3.21 7.28
N PHE A 19 13.99 -1.96 7.63
CA PHE A 19 13.32 -0.81 7.03
C PHE A 19 14.19 0.44 7.08
N LYS A 20 13.88 1.40 6.23
CA LYS A 20 14.46 2.75 6.26
C LYS A 20 13.42 3.80 6.55
N VAL A 21 13.88 4.89 7.16
CA VAL A 21 13.07 6.06 7.45
C VAL A 21 13.71 7.28 6.80
N TYR A 22 12.93 8.03 6.06
CA TYR A 22 13.33 9.25 5.38
C TYR A 22 12.59 10.43 5.98
N GLY A 23 13.34 11.41 6.45
CA GLY A 23 12.82 12.59 7.13
C GLY A 23 12.81 12.46 8.66
N HIS A 24 12.34 13.52 9.30
CA HIS A 24 12.40 13.67 10.76
C HIS A 24 11.06 14.11 11.38
N ARG A 25 10.08 14.46 10.57
CA ARG A 25 8.74 14.90 10.97
C ARG A 25 7.77 14.85 9.79
N GLY A 26 6.49 15.07 10.04
CA GLY A 26 5.43 15.13 9.05
C GLY A 26 4.48 13.94 9.15
N LYS A 27 3.51 13.87 8.23
CA LYS A 27 2.57 12.74 8.16
C LYS A 27 3.34 11.45 7.91
N PRO A 28 3.13 10.40 8.71
CA PRO A 28 3.74 9.10 8.43
C PRO A 28 3.19 8.51 7.12
N VAL A 29 4.10 8.11 6.27
CA VAL A 29 3.80 7.50 4.95
C VAL A 29 4.51 6.16 4.87
N LEU A 30 3.78 5.08 4.62
CA LEU A 30 4.30 3.73 4.56
C LEU A 30 4.47 3.30 3.10
N PHE A 31 5.70 3.26 2.62
CA PHE A 31 6.03 2.73 1.29
C PHE A 31 6.11 1.22 1.32
N ILE A 32 5.29 0.59 0.47
CA ILE A 32 5.29 -0.85 0.22
C ILE A 32 5.83 -1.06 -1.20
N PRO A 33 7.01 -1.70 -1.35
CA PRO A 33 7.61 -1.90 -2.67
C PRO A 33 6.78 -2.83 -3.56
N CYS A 34 7.14 -2.88 -4.83
CA CYS A 34 6.59 -3.82 -5.80
C CYS A 34 6.85 -5.28 -5.38
N GLN A 35 6.31 -6.22 -6.13
CA GLN A 35 6.48 -7.65 -5.91
C GLN A 35 7.94 -8.01 -5.59
N ALA A 36 8.12 -8.72 -4.48
CA ALA A 36 9.43 -9.16 -3.98
C ALA A 36 10.44 -8.02 -3.69
N GLY A 37 9.94 -6.78 -3.62
CA GLY A 37 10.77 -5.61 -3.39
C GLY A 37 11.27 -5.49 -1.95
N ARG A 38 12.31 -4.69 -1.77
CA ARG A 38 13.01 -4.50 -0.52
C ARG A 38 12.91 -3.04 -0.06
N PHE A 39 13.17 -2.84 1.22
CA PHE A 39 13.14 -1.53 1.87
C PHE A 39 14.03 -0.46 1.20
N TYR A 40 15.04 -0.86 0.44
CA TYR A 40 15.94 0.05 -0.29
C TYR A 40 15.46 0.40 -1.69
N ASP A 41 14.35 -0.19 -2.18
CA ASP A 41 13.84 0.09 -3.52
C ASP A 41 13.27 1.51 -3.64
N PHE A 42 12.89 2.12 -2.53
CA PHE A 42 12.55 3.53 -2.49
C PHE A 42 13.69 4.44 -3.02
N GLU A 43 14.94 4.10 -2.73
CA GLU A 43 16.12 4.78 -3.28
C GLU A 43 16.49 4.26 -4.68
N ASN A 44 16.46 2.93 -4.87
CA ASN A 44 16.87 2.32 -6.14
C ASN A 44 16.05 2.81 -7.34
N PHE A 45 14.79 3.17 -7.09
CA PHE A 45 13.86 3.68 -8.09
C PHE A 45 13.56 5.17 -7.93
N HIS A 46 14.48 5.94 -7.36
CA HIS A 46 14.46 7.40 -7.26
C HIS A 46 13.21 7.99 -6.59
N MET A 47 12.48 7.20 -5.80
CA MET A 47 11.34 7.68 -5.04
C MET A 47 11.76 8.67 -3.96
N ASP A 48 12.97 8.54 -3.43
CA ASP A 48 13.52 9.50 -2.48
C ASP A 48 13.70 10.90 -3.10
N ASP A 49 13.99 11.00 -4.41
CA ASP A 49 14.05 12.27 -5.12
C ASP A 49 12.65 12.87 -5.34
N VAL A 50 11.66 12.02 -5.69
CA VAL A 50 10.25 12.43 -5.86
C VAL A 50 9.67 12.98 -4.56
N PHE A 51 9.94 12.32 -3.44
CA PHE A 51 9.42 12.72 -2.13
C PHE A 51 10.27 13.79 -1.41
N ARG A 52 11.50 14.01 -1.85
CA ARG A 52 12.47 14.92 -1.20
C ARG A 52 11.91 16.30 -0.88
N PRO A 53 11.20 17.00 -1.78
CA PRO A 53 10.67 18.33 -1.47
C PRO A 53 9.74 18.31 -0.24
N TYR A 54 8.86 17.32 -0.15
CA TYR A 54 7.91 17.16 0.95
C TYR A 54 8.57 16.70 2.25
N ILE A 55 9.58 15.81 2.14
CA ILE A 55 10.37 15.35 3.29
C ILE A 55 11.19 16.51 3.88
N ASP A 56 11.87 17.30 3.04
CA ASP A 56 12.69 18.41 3.47
C ASP A 56 11.83 19.56 4.05
N ALA A 57 10.63 19.77 3.52
CA ALA A 57 9.64 20.68 4.11
C ALA A 57 9.09 20.16 5.46
N GLY A 58 9.26 18.86 5.74
CA GLY A 58 8.75 18.22 6.94
C GLY A 58 7.25 17.98 6.92
N GLU A 59 6.68 17.81 5.74
CA GLU A 59 5.27 17.49 5.53
C GLU A 59 5.01 16.00 5.63
N VAL A 60 5.97 15.17 5.21
CA VAL A 60 5.91 13.72 5.29
C VAL A 60 7.18 13.12 5.91
N MET A 61 7.02 11.97 6.51
CA MET A 61 8.07 11.10 6.99
C MET A 61 7.83 9.70 6.42
N VAL A 62 8.70 9.24 5.52
CA VAL A 62 8.50 7.99 4.77
C VAL A 62 9.16 6.82 5.48
N PHE A 63 8.43 5.73 5.62
CA PHE A 63 8.87 4.45 6.14
C PHE A 63 8.84 3.43 5.01
N SER A 64 10.01 3.00 4.54
CA SER A 64 10.15 2.01 3.47
C SER A 64 10.48 0.65 4.05
N ILE A 65 9.63 -0.35 3.80
CA ILE A 65 9.68 -1.67 4.44
C ILE A 65 9.98 -2.78 3.43
N ASP A 66 10.34 -3.95 3.95
CA ASP A 66 10.46 -5.18 3.17
C ASP A 66 9.10 -5.83 2.92
N THR A 67 8.94 -6.45 1.73
CA THR A 67 7.92 -7.45 1.47
C THR A 67 8.45 -8.87 1.69
N ILE A 68 7.56 -9.85 1.70
CA ILE A 68 7.89 -11.29 1.72
C ILE A 68 7.17 -12.03 0.57
N ASP A 69 6.91 -11.33 -0.52
CA ASP A 69 6.08 -11.84 -1.62
C ASP A 69 6.61 -13.13 -2.24
N ASN A 70 7.93 -13.31 -2.29
CA ASN A 70 8.57 -14.55 -2.75
C ASN A 70 8.20 -15.80 -1.92
N GLU A 71 7.64 -15.62 -0.74
CA GLU A 71 7.17 -16.70 0.14
C GLU A 71 5.63 -16.75 0.19
N THR A 72 4.96 -15.79 -0.44
CA THR A 72 3.51 -15.58 -0.32
C THR A 72 2.85 -15.40 -1.68
N TRP A 73 2.52 -14.18 -2.06
CA TRP A 73 1.76 -13.87 -3.28
C TRP A 73 2.50 -14.28 -4.57
N ALA A 74 3.81 -14.18 -4.62
CA ALA A 74 4.62 -14.51 -5.80
C ALA A 74 5.13 -15.96 -5.83
N ASP A 75 4.91 -16.76 -4.79
CA ASP A 75 5.30 -18.17 -4.77
C ASP A 75 4.22 -19.07 -5.41
N HIS A 76 4.09 -19.01 -6.72
CA HIS A 76 3.06 -19.77 -7.45
C HIS A 76 3.21 -21.30 -7.33
N GLY A 77 4.35 -21.80 -6.87
CA GLY A 77 4.63 -23.24 -6.69
C GLY A 77 4.37 -23.76 -5.28
N GLY A 78 4.22 -22.87 -4.30
CA GLY A 78 4.06 -23.20 -2.90
C GLY A 78 2.66 -23.67 -2.53
N ASN A 79 2.54 -24.30 -1.35
CA ASN A 79 1.23 -24.67 -0.81
C ASN A 79 0.40 -23.41 -0.55
N PRO A 80 -0.78 -23.22 -1.16
CA PRO A 80 -1.53 -21.97 -1.09
C PRO A 80 -1.95 -21.60 0.34
N ARG A 81 -2.31 -22.57 1.18
CA ARG A 81 -2.65 -22.30 2.58
C ARG A 81 -1.45 -21.80 3.37
N ALA A 82 -0.28 -22.43 3.22
CA ALA A 82 0.94 -22.00 3.90
C ALA A 82 1.38 -20.60 3.45
N ARG A 83 1.26 -20.30 2.15
CA ARG A 83 1.57 -18.98 1.57
C ARG A 83 0.70 -17.88 2.16
N ILE A 84 -0.61 -18.09 2.24
CA ILE A 84 -1.52 -17.06 2.76
C ILE A 84 -1.43 -16.94 4.29
N GLU A 85 -1.14 -18.01 5.02
CA GLU A 85 -0.82 -17.92 6.46
C GLU A 85 0.43 -17.09 6.72
N GLN A 86 1.45 -17.25 5.88
CA GLN A 86 2.67 -16.46 5.98
C GLN A 86 2.41 -14.98 5.63
N HIS A 87 1.56 -14.71 4.62
CA HIS A 87 1.13 -13.35 4.33
C HIS A 87 0.36 -12.72 5.49
N GLU A 88 -0.52 -13.47 6.14
CA GLU A 88 -1.26 -12.96 7.31
C GLU A 88 -0.31 -12.62 8.48
N ARG A 89 0.79 -13.35 8.64
CA ARG A 89 1.84 -12.98 9.59
C ARG A 89 2.54 -11.68 9.20
N TRP A 90 2.77 -11.44 7.91
CA TRP A 90 3.33 -10.18 7.44
C TRP A 90 2.33 -9.02 7.64
N PHE A 91 1.06 -9.24 7.39
CA PHE A 91 0.02 -8.24 7.71
C PHE A 91 0.04 -7.89 9.20
N ASN A 92 0.10 -8.90 10.06
CA ASN A 92 0.18 -8.67 11.52
C ASN A 92 1.51 -8.00 11.92
N TYR A 93 2.63 -8.31 11.27
CA TYR A 93 3.88 -7.57 11.44
C TYR A 93 3.68 -6.07 11.17
N ILE A 94 3.00 -5.71 10.09
CA ILE A 94 2.71 -4.30 9.80
C ILE A 94 1.86 -3.67 10.91
N VAL A 95 0.77 -4.33 11.30
CA VAL A 95 -0.21 -3.79 12.24
C VAL A 95 0.32 -3.74 13.67
N ASP A 96 0.95 -4.82 14.13
CA ASP A 96 1.29 -5.00 15.55
C ASP A 96 2.71 -4.52 15.88
N GLU A 97 3.61 -4.45 14.90
CA GLU A 97 5.01 -4.07 15.10
C GLU A 97 5.36 -2.76 14.38
N MET A 98 5.09 -2.67 13.05
CA MET A 98 5.48 -1.48 12.29
C MET A 98 4.64 -0.26 12.63
N VAL A 99 3.32 -0.36 12.78
CA VAL A 99 2.48 0.79 13.16
C VAL A 99 2.90 1.39 14.50
N PRO A 100 3.12 0.62 15.59
CA PRO A 100 3.70 1.16 16.82
C PRO A 100 5.09 1.79 16.63
N GLN A 101 5.96 1.15 15.83
CA GLN A 101 7.29 1.66 15.56
C GLN A 101 7.26 2.96 14.76
N ILE A 102 6.40 3.06 13.74
CA ILE A 102 6.16 4.28 12.97
C ILE A 102 5.71 5.41 13.91
N ARG A 103 4.73 5.15 14.76
CA ARG A 103 4.22 6.13 15.72
C ARG A 103 5.29 6.58 16.73
N HIS A 104 6.09 5.65 17.22
CA HIS A 104 7.21 5.96 18.11
C HIS A 104 8.26 6.85 17.42
N LEU A 105 8.64 6.52 16.19
CA LEU A 105 9.66 7.26 15.42
C LEU A 105 9.15 8.59 14.86
N ALA A 106 7.87 8.70 14.54
CA ALA A 106 7.23 9.95 14.14
C ALA A 106 7.12 10.96 15.29
N GLY A 107 7.37 10.51 16.51
CA GLY A 107 7.88 11.29 17.59
C GLY A 107 6.91 11.93 18.54
N GLU A 108 7.48 12.64 19.42
CA GLU A 108 7.10 13.27 20.66
C GLU A 108 5.97 14.31 20.59
N ARG A 109 5.24 14.40 19.48
CA ARG A 109 4.19 15.41 19.26
C ARG A 109 3.01 14.76 18.56
N ASN A 110 1.98 15.50 18.25
CA ASN A 110 0.71 15.06 17.66
C ASN A 110 0.79 14.10 16.45
N TRP A 111 1.95 13.97 15.82
CA TRP A 111 2.19 13.09 14.68
C TRP A 111 2.13 11.59 15.02
N CYS A 112 2.53 11.19 16.23
CA CYS A 112 2.52 9.79 16.66
C CYS A 112 1.12 9.17 16.74
N GLN A 113 0.09 9.99 16.77
CA GLN A 113 -1.32 9.56 16.77
C GLN A 113 -1.99 9.73 15.42
N MET A 114 -1.31 10.33 14.44
CA MET A 114 -1.86 10.47 13.10
C MET A 114 -1.99 9.11 12.42
N PRO A 115 -3.07 8.89 11.70
CA PRO A 115 -3.17 7.75 10.81
C PRO A 115 -2.08 7.77 9.75
N ILE A 116 -1.70 6.60 9.29
CA ILE A 116 -0.62 6.39 8.33
C ILE A 116 -1.22 6.36 6.92
N MET A 117 -0.51 6.87 5.94
CA MET A 117 -0.85 6.73 4.52
C MET A 117 -0.01 5.60 3.90
N PRO A 118 -0.53 4.40 3.67
CA PRO A 118 0.15 3.40 2.87
C PRO A 118 0.13 3.79 1.40
N PHE A 119 1.21 3.47 0.70
CA PHE A 119 1.31 3.68 -0.72
C PHE A 119 2.22 2.66 -1.39
N GLY A 120 1.97 2.38 -2.65
CA GLY A 120 2.76 1.45 -3.43
C GLY A 120 2.33 1.38 -4.89
N CYS A 121 3.08 0.62 -5.66
CA CYS A 121 2.76 0.30 -7.05
C CYS A 121 2.79 -1.22 -7.27
N SER A 122 2.06 -1.70 -8.29
CA SER A 122 1.96 -3.13 -8.59
C SER A 122 1.43 -3.91 -7.36
N MET A 123 2.07 -4.99 -6.95
CA MET A 123 1.71 -5.75 -5.75
C MET A 123 1.74 -4.89 -4.47
N GLY A 124 2.65 -3.91 -4.38
CA GLY A 124 2.65 -2.95 -3.28
C GLY A 124 1.39 -2.10 -3.19
N ALA A 125 0.75 -1.80 -4.33
CA ALA A 125 -0.54 -1.10 -4.38
C ALA A 125 -1.67 -1.96 -3.81
N MET A 126 -1.69 -3.26 -4.13
CA MET A 126 -2.64 -4.22 -3.56
C MET A 126 -2.50 -4.30 -2.04
N HIS A 127 -1.26 -4.43 -1.55
CA HIS A 127 -0.98 -4.46 -0.11
C HIS A 127 -1.40 -3.16 0.59
N ALA A 128 -1.14 -2.01 -0.03
CA ALA A 128 -1.54 -0.71 0.51
C ALA A 128 -3.07 -0.58 0.63
N ALA A 129 -3.80 -0.96 -0.43
CA ALA A 129 -5.25 -0.97 -0.43
C ALA A 129 -5.81 -1.96 0.60
N ASN A 130 -5.24 -3.16 0.70
CA ASN A 130 -5.66 -4.18 1.68
C ASN A 130 -5.45 -3.71 3.13
N LEU A 131 -4.34 -3.03 3.43
CA LEU A 131 -4.11 -2.41 4.74
C LEU A 131 -5.18 -1.36 5.07
N PHE A 132 -5.47 -0.46 4.11
CA PHE A 132 -6.50 0.57 4.26
C PHE A 132 -7.87 -0.03 4.53
N PHE A 133 -8.33 -1.00 3.73
CA PHE A 133 -9.67 -1.57 3.90
C PHE A 133 -9.81 -2.41 5.17
N ARG A 134 -8.77 -3.15 5.55
CA ARG A 134 -8.82 -4.00 6.74
C ARG A 134 -8.65 -3.22 8.04
N ARG A 135 -7.94 -2.08 8.01
CA ARG A 135 -7.63 -1.27 9.19
C ARG A 135 -7.74 0.24 8.92
N PRO A 136 -8.93 0.73 8.49
CA PRO A 136 -9.14 2.16 8.27
C PRO A 136 -9.04 3.00 9.55
N ASP A 137 -8.99 2.35 10.72
CA ASP A 137 -8.68 2.97 12.01
C ASP A 137 -7.19 3.33 12.17
N LEU A 138 -6.31 2.71 11.40
CA LEU A 138 -4.87 2.97 11.40
C LEU A 138 -4.41 3.72 10.15
N PHE A 139 -5.12 3.53 9.04
CA PHE A 139 -4.78 4.05 7.72
C PHE A 139 -5.93 4.92 7.21
N ASP A 140 -5.70 6.23 7.05
CA ASP A 140 -6.74 7.21 6.72
C ASP A 140 -6.82 7.58 5.23
N SER A 141 -5.85 7.15 4.48
CA SER A 141 -5.68 7.46 3.05
C SER A 141 -4.86 6.37 2.40
N VAL A 142 -4.94 6.25 1.09
CA VAL A 142 -4.13 5.30 0.32
C VAL A 142 -3.87 5.84 -1.07
N LEU A 143 -2.67 5.60 -1.59
CA LEU A 143 -2.31 5.86 -2.98
C LEU A 143 -1.76 4.57 -3.59
N ALA A 144 -2.53 4.01 -4.51
CA ALA A 144 -2.29 2.70 -5.10
C ALA A 144 -2.17 2.82 -6.63
N LEU A 145 -0.98 2.56 -7.18
CA LEU A 145 -0.70 2.66 -8.59
C LEU A 145 -0.58 1.27 -9.22
N SER A 146 -1.35 1.02 -10.29
CA SER A 146 -1.27 -0.21 -11.08
C SER A 146 -1.37 -1.48 -10.24
N GLY A 147 -2.38 -1.57 -9.36
CA GLY A 147 -2.57 -2.72 -8.47
C GLY A 147 -3.48 -3.79 -9.07
N VAL A 148 -3.28 -5.05 -8.66
CA VAL A 148 -4.25 -6.15 -8.81
C VAL A 148 -4.93 -6.35 -7.46
N TYR A 149 -6.25 -6.24 -7.42
CA TYR A 149 -7.00 -6.21 -6.15
C TYR A 149 -7.82 -7.48 -5.90
N ASP A 150 -7.57 -8.52 -6.65
CA ASP A 150 -8.10 -9.87 -6.46
C ASP A 150 -6.96 -10.88 -6.25
N SER A 151 -7.31 -12.13 -5.94
CA SER A 151 -6.34 -13.17 -5.63
C SER A 151 -6.06 -14.13 -6.79
N PHE A 152 -6.73 -13.97 -7.93
CA PHE A 152 -6.74 -14.99 -8.99
C PHE A 152 -5.34 -15.22 -9.59
N ASP A 153 -4.60 -14.16 -9.87
CA ASP A 153 -3.23 -14.28 -10.42
C ASP A 153 -2.30 -15.08 -9.50
N SER A 154 -2.41 -14.89 -8.21
CA SER A 154 -1.52 -15.52 -7.23
C SER A 154 -1.99 -16.89 -6.72
N PHE A 155 -3.31 -17.11 -6.63
CA PHE A 155 -3.89 -18.30 -6.00
C PHE A 155 -4.78 -19.13 -6.95
N GLY A 156 -5.05 -18.65 -8.18
CA GLY A 156 -5.96 -19.32 -9.13
C GLY A 156 -7.34 -19.53 -8.50
N ASP A 157 -7.86 -20.74 -8.62
CA ASP A 157 -9.17 -21.11 -8.06
C ASP A 157 -9.13 -21.44 -6.57
N TYR A 158 -7.95 -21.37 -5.93
CA TYR A 158 -7.87 -21.63 -4.48
C TYR A 158 -8.39 -20.42 -3.69
N MET A 159 -9.43 -20.65 -2.90
CA MET A 159 -10.05 -19.66 -2.05
C MET A 159 -10.34 -20.27 -0.68
N ASP A 160 -9.79 -19.67 0.37
CA ASP A 160 -10.15 -19.97 1.75
C ASP A 160 -10.42 -18.67 2.52
N ASP A 161 -10.65 -18.77 3.82
CA ASP A 161 -10.97 -17.61 4.67
C ASP A 161 -9.84 -16.57 4.72
N LEU A 162 -8.58 -17.00 4.61
CA LEU A 162 -7.43 -16.10 4.61
C LEU A 162 -7.21 -15.45 3.24
N VAL A 163 -7.31 -16.19 2.14
CA VAL A 163 -7.23 -15.62 0.79
C VAL A 163 -8.35 -14.62 0.60
N TYR A 164 -9.59 -14.99 0.96
CA TYR A 164 -10.76 -14.11 0.88
C TYR A 164 -10.52 -12.77 1.60
N ARG A 165 -10.05 -12.78 2.85
CA ARG A 165 -9.83 -11.55 3.63
C ARG A 165 -8.64 -10.72 3.17
N ASN A 166 -7.81 -11.24 2.27
CA ASN A 166 -6.67 -10.54 1.68
C ASN A 166 -6.87 -10.19 0.19
N SER A 167 -8.06 -10.42 -0.34
CA SER A 167 -8.45 -10.10 -1.71
C SER A 167 -9.51 -8.99 -1.71
N PRO A 168 -9.12 -7.72 -1.88
CA PRO A 168 -10.02 -6.56 -1.79
C PRO A 168 -11.30 -6.67 -2.62
N CYS A 169 -11.22 -7.12 -3.87
CA CYS A 169 -12.40 -7.31 -4.71
C CYS A 169 -13.38 -8.31 -4.11
N ASP A 170 -12.89 -9.42 -3.54
CA ASP A 170 -13.74 -10.47 -2.99
C ASP A 170 -14.46 -10.03 -1.71
N TYR A 171 -13.73 -9.53 -0.71
CA TYR A 171 -14.37 -9.20 0.55
C TYR A 171 -15.15 -7.87 0.49
N MET A 172 -14.70 -6.87 -0.30
CA MET A 172 -15.44 -5.61 -0.44
C MET A 172 -16.76 -5.80 -1.18
N ARG A 173 -16.86 -6.74 -2.11
CA ARG A 173 -18.13 -7.11 -2.77
C ARG A 173 -19.21 -7.49 -1.74
N ASN A 174 -18.83 -8.18 -0.68
CA ASN A 174 -19.73 -8.65 0.37
C ASN A 174 -19.69 -7.79 1.64
N PHE A 175 -18.92 -6.69 1.63
CA PHE A 175 -18.76 -5.85 2.82
C PHE A 175 -20.09 -5.19 3.21
N PRO A 176 -20.51 -5.27 4.50
CA PRO A 176 -21.79 -4.73 4.93
C PRO A 176 -21.80 -3.20 4.91
N THR A 177 -22.78 -2.59 4.26
CA THR A 177 -22.92 -1.12 4.20
C THR A 177 -23.27 -0.47 5.54
N VAL A 178 -23.66 -1.26 6.53
CA VAL A 178 -23.91 -0.80 7.91
C VAL A 178 -22.70 -0.97 8.85
N HIS A 179 -21.56 -1.42 8.33
CA HIS A 179 -20.35 -1.62 9.12
C HIS A 179 -19.78 -0.27 9.59
N PRO A 180 -19.27 -0.15 10.85
CA PRO A 180 -18.68 1.10 11.35
C PRO A 180 -17.56 1.67 10.48
N TYR A 181 -16.81 0.81 9.77
CA TYR A 181 -15.75 1.23 8.85
C TYR A 181 -16.24 2.02 7.63
N MET A 182 -17.53 1.93 7.28
CA MET A 182 -18.10 2.74 6.20
C MET A 182 -17.95 4.24 6.48
N GLU A 183 -18.09 4.65 7.74
CA GLU A 183 -17.81 6.05 8.13
C GLU A 183 -16.35 6.44 7.90
N LEU A 184 -15.43 5.55 8.19
CA LEU A 184 -14.00 5.78 8.00
C LEU A 184 -13.62 5.84 6.52
N PHE A 185 -14.16 4.93 5.70
CA PHE A 185 -13.96 4.96 4.24
C PHE A 185 -14.47 6.26 3.61
N ASN A 186 -15.63 6.73 4.04
CA ASN A 186 -16.24 7.97 3.53
C ASN A 186 -15.58 9.25 4.08
N LYS A 187 -14.86 9.15 5.19
CA LYS A 187 -14.04 10.24 5.75
C LYS A 187 -12.60 10.21 5.26
N ALA A 188 -12.20 9.13 4.59
CA ALA A 188 -10.85 9.01 4.06
C ALA A 188 -10.55 10.20 3.16
N ASP A 189 -9.56 10.98 3.57
CA ASP A 189 -9.21 12.23 2.90
C ASP A 189 -8.82 12.00 1.44
N LYS A 190 -8.18 10.85 1.18
CA LYS A 190 -7.70 10.51 -0.16
C LYS A 190 -7.56 9.00 -0.32
N PHE A 191 -8.48 8.46 -1.06
CA PHE A 191 -8.36 7.12 -1.60
C PHE A 191 -8.16 7.25 -3.11
N ILE A 192 -6.93 7.04 -3.56
CA ILE A 192 -6.53 7.24 -4.96
C ILE A 192 -6.06 5.90 -5.53
N MET A 193 -6.64 5.53 -6.65
CA MET A 193 -6.16 4.45 -7.52
C MET A 193 -5.81 5.03 -8.88
N CYS A 194 -4.68 4.64 -9.43
CA CYS A 194 -4.29 5.02 -10.78
C CYS A 194 -3.77 3.81 -11.53
N CYS A 195 -4.05 3.76 -12.83
CA CYS A 195 -3.55 2.71 -13.71
C CYS A 195 -3.31 3.29 -15.11
N GLY A 196 -2.29 2.79 -15.82
CA GLY A 196 -2.09 3.05 -17.22
C GLY A 196 -2.95 2.17 -18.12
N GLN A 197 -2.80 2.34 -19.44
CA GLN A 197 -3.43 1.52 -20.47
C GLN A 197 -2.40 0.92 -21.44
N GLY A 198 -1.11 1.10 -21.17
CA GLY A 198 -0.02 0.63 -22.00
C GLY A 198 0.42 -0.80 -21.70
N ALA A 199 1.67 -1.09 -22.04
CA ALA A 199 2.23 -2.42 -21.88
C ALA A 199 2.14 -2.91 -20.42
N TRP A 200 1.65 -4.15 -20.24
CA TRP A 200 1.51 -4.87 -18.96
C TRP A 200 0.49 -4.27 -17.96
N GLU A 201 -0.36 -3.31 -18.41
CA GLU A 201 -1.38 -2.70 -17.55
C GLU A 201 -2.77 -3.34 -17.70
N GLY A 202 -3.00 -4.21 -18.69
CA GLY A 202 -4.35 -4.70 -19.04
C GLY A 202 -5.11 -5.34 -17.89
N ASP A 203 -4.52 -6.30 -17.20
CA ASP A 203 -5.18 -7.03 -16.10
C ASP A 203 -5.30 -6.12 -14.85
N LEU A 204 -4.32 -5.23 -14.63
CA LEU A 204 -4.33 -4.27 -13.53
C LEU A 204 -5.41 -3.20 -13.74
N LEU A 205 -5.60 -2.75 -14.98
CA LEU A 205 -6.69 -1.85 -15.34
C LEU A 205 -8.06 -2.51 -15.08
N ALA A 206 -8.22 -3.76 -15.51
CA ALA A 206 -9.46 -4.51 -15.31
C ALA A 206 -9.76 -4.65 -13.80
N SER A 207 -8.77 -5.04 -13.00
CA SER A 207 -8.90 -5.18 -11.55
C SER A 207 -9.16 -3.83 -10.85
N THR A 208 -8.52 -2.74 -11.31
CA THR A 208 -8.76 -1.39 -10.80
C THR A 208 -10.21 -0.94 -11.04
N LEU A 209 -10.73 -1.14 -12.26
CA LEU A 209 -12.11 -0.77 -12.61
C LEU A 209 -13.14 -1.67 -11.91
N GLU A 210 -12.84 -2.95 -11.70
CA GLU A 210 -13.68 -3.86 -10.92
C GLU A 210 -13.79 -3.38 -9.46
N LEU A 211 -12.66 -3.10 -8.80
CA LEU A 211 -12.68 -2.59 -7.43
C LEU A 211 -13.41 -1.25 -7.35
N GLN A 212 -13.21 -0.34 -8.30
CA GLN A 212 -13.96 0.92 -8.38
C GLN A 212 -15.47 0.65 -8.38
N GLY A 213 -15.97 -0.19 -9.27
CA GLY A 213 -17.40 -0.51 -9.37
C GLY A 213 -17.96 -1.14 -8.08
N ILE A 214 -17.19 -2.01 -7.42
CA ILE A 214 -17.54 -2.60 -6.13
C ILE A 214 -17.70 -1.50 -5.07
N LEU A 215 -16.72 -0.60 -4.95
CA LEU A 215 -16.71 0.47 -3.95
C LEU A 215 -17.85 1.46 -4.17
N GLU A 216 -18.06 1.90 -5.41
CA GLU A 216 -19.15 2.80 -5.78
C GLU A 216 -20.54 2.20 -5.46
N SER A 217 -20.69 0.89 -5.68
CA SER A 217 -21.93 0.17 -5.31
C SER A 217 -22.22 0.17 -3.81
N LYS A 218 -21.18 0.42 -2.99
CA LYS A 218 -21.28 0.55 -1.53
C LYS A 218 -21.36 2.00 -1.04
N GLY A 219 -21.32 2.97 -1.96
CA GLY A 219 -21.28 4.39 -1.62
C GLY A 219 -19.91 4.89 -1.16
N ILE A 220 -18.85 4.19 -1.53
CA ILE A 220 -17.46 4.63 -1.34
C ILE A 220 -16.97 5.16 -2.68
N HIS A 221 -16.44 6.38 -2.72
CA HIS A 221 -16.09 7.07 -3.95
C HIS A 221 -14.57 7.33 -4.02
N PRO A 222 -13.76 6.37 -4.50
CA PRO A 222 -12.34 6.58 -4.70
C PRO A 222 -12.10 7.58 -5.84
N ILE A 223 -10.96 8.25 -5.80
CA ILE A 223 -10.42 8.93 -6.98
C ILE A 223 -9.76 7.87 -7.84
N VAL A 224 -10.30 7.62 -9.02
CA VAL A 224 -9.72 6.68 -9.99
C VAL A 224 -9.27 7.47 -11.21
N ASP A 225 -7.98 7.44 -11.51
CA ASP A 225 -7.37 8.16 -12.62
C ASP A 225 -6.71 7.17 -13.60
N ILE A 226 -7.27 7.07 -14.80
CA ILE A 226 -6.79 6.15 -15.84
C ILE A 226 -5.98 6.95 -16.86
N TRP A 227 -4.68 6.66 -16.92
CA TRP A 227 -3.75 7.32 -17.81
C TRP A 227 -3.74 6.67 -19.22
N GLY A 228 -3.05 7.29 -20.17
CA GLY A 228 -3.11 6.95 -21.59
C GLY A 228 -2.49 5.59 -21.97
N TYR A 229 -2.64 5.25 -23.25
CA TYR A 229 -2.11 3.99 -23.81
C TYR A 229 -0.59 3.95 -23.91
N ASP A 230 0.08 5.07 -23.74
CA ASP A 230 1.53 5.20 -23.66
C ASP A 230 2.09 4.92 -22.25
N VAL A 231 1.21 4.80 -21.26
CA VAL A 231 1.57 4.58 -19.86
C VAL A 231 1.64 3.09 -19.56
N ALA A 232 2.87 2.57 -19.47
CA ALA A 232 3.18 1.18 -19.22
C ALA A 232 3.41 0.91 -17.71
N HIS A 233 3.41 -0.38 -17.36
CA HIS A 233 3.73 -0.87 -16.01
C HIS A 233 5.22 -0.74 -15.70
N ASP A 234 5.69 0.48 -15.44
CA ASP A 234 7.12 0.78 -15.27
C ASP A 234 7.33 1.98 -14.36
N TRP A 235 8.47 1.99 -13.68
CA TRP A 235 8.89 3.03 -12.74
C TRP A 235 8.92 4.42 -13.36
N VAL A 236 9.30 4.56 -14.62
CA VAL A 236 9.32 5.87 -15.31
C VAL A 236 7.94 6.55 -15.31
N TRP A 237 6.87 5.76 -15.30
CA TRP A 237 5.50 6.26 -15.23
C TRP A 237 5.05 6.46 -13.79
N TRP A 238 5.38 5.54 -12.89
CA TRP A 238 5.06 5.68 -11.49
C TRP A 238 5.74 6.90 -10.85
N GLU A 239 6.98 7.23 -11.20
CA GLU A 239 7.63 8.49 -10.79
C GLU A 239 6.82 9.74 -11.15
N LYS A 240 6.28 9.78 -12.39
CA LYS A 240 5.42 10.88 -12.85
C LYS A 240 4.08 10.91 -12.13
N GLN A 241 3.46 9.73 -11.96
CA GLN A 241 2.19 9.58 -11.24
C GLN A 241 2.35 9.97 -9.77
N TRP A 242 3.43 9.53 -9.10
CA TRP A 242 3.74 9.95 -7.73
C TRP A 242 3.88 11.47 -7.62
N THR A 243 4.64 12.09 -8.49
CA THR A 243 4.81 13.55 -8.51
C THR A 243 3.46 14.25 -8.64
N TYR A 244 2.61 13.79 -9.55
CA TYR A 244 1.28 14.35 -9.76
C TYR A 244 0.37 14.19 -8.54
N PHE A 245 0.29 12.97 -7.98
CA PHE A 245 -0.60 12.71 -6.86
C PHE A 245 -0.10 13.31 -5.54
N LEU A 246 1.19 13.44 -5.32
CA LEU A 246 1.72 14.17 -4.17
C LEU A 246 1.31 15.63 -4.19
N GLN A 247 1.38 16.29 -5.34
CA GLN A 247 0.89 17.66 -5.50
C GLN A 247 -0.61 17.77 -5.21
N MET A 248 -1.40 16.80 -5.67
CA MET A 248 -2.85 16.75 -5.41
C MET A 248 -3.16 16.49 -3.93
N THR A 249 -2.36 15.66 -3.25
CA THR A 249 -2.62 15.24 -1.87
C THR A 249 -2.04 16.17 -0.82
N LEU A 250 -0.84 16.69 -1.06
CA LEU A 250 -0.08 17.50 -0.09
C LEU A 250 0.03 18.97 -0.52
N GLY A 251 -0.32 19.30 -1.76
CA GLY A 251 -0.09 20.63 -2.34
C GLY A 251 1.32 20.76 -2.92
N ASN A 252 1.69 21.97 -3.27
CA ASN A 252 3.08 22.28 -3.67
C ASN A 252 3.90 22.49 -2.40
N PRO A 253 5.07 21.82 -2.28
CA PRO A 253 5.95 21.93 -1.12
C PRO A 253 6.61 23.29 -0.99
#